data_ebd64efcd68cd96da5fec618ea3022f2
#
_entry.id   ebd64efcd68cd96da5fec618ea3022f2
#
_cell.length_a   1.000
_cell.length_b   1.000
_cell.length_c   1.000
_cell.angle_alpha   90.00
_cell.angle_beta   90.00
_cell.angle_gamma   90.00
#
_symmetry.space_group_name_H-M   'P 1'
#
loop_
_entity.id
_entity.type
_entity.pdbx_description
1 polymer ?
#
loop_
_entity_poly.entity_id
_entity_poly.type
_entity_poly.pdbx_seq_one_letter_code
_entity_poly.pdbx_strand_id
1 'polypeptide(L)'
;KQPEYNGDLQLYIGTVDFSEYTSEGSFYLECDRVGQSLSFSIKERYYEELFHALCERVHESCRERSITEDEILTLLEACEWYSEVFTDDNRNEIPDMLEYIADWLEKTVNETEDKEPDTMTYVAVLAKFSYLYQKYDVQYATQCLQHASAIYTKLAAASGRDAEKFMALTELYRAAGLPSYRSQ
;
A
#
# COMPACT_ATOMS: atom_id res chain seq x y z
N LYS A 1 -15.48 -17.14 28.50
CA LYS A 1 -16.59 -18.07 28.15
C LYS A 1 -16.26 -19.47 28.67
N GLN A 2 -17.29 -20.27 29.03
CA GLN A 2 -17.04 -21.68 29.38
C GLN A 2 -16.49 -22.42 28.14
N PRO A 3 -15.56 -23.38 28.35
CA PRO A 3 -15.01 -24.17 27.25
C PRO A 3 -16.09 -24.98 26.56
N GLU A 4 -16.10 -24.99 25.23
CA GLU A 4 -17.00 -25.77 24.39
C GLU A 4 -16.22 -26.91 23.73
N TYR A 5 -16.85 -28.09 23.59
CA TYR A 5 -16.20 -29.23 22.93
C TYR A 5 -16.20 -29.04 21.42
N ASN A 6 -15.02 -29.05 20.81
CA ASN A 6 -14.85 -29.06 19.36
C ASN A 6 -14.65 -30.50 18.88
N GLY A 7 -15.61 -31.01 18.11
CA GLY A 7 -15.63 -32.38 17.64
C GLY A 7 -14.52 -32.70 16.61
N ASP A 8 -14.12 -31.73 15.80
CA ASP A 8 -13.10 -31.90 14.77
C ASP A 8 -11.71 -32.01 15.38
N LEU A 9 -11.44 -31.25 16.42
CA LEU A 9 -10.16 -31.25 17.13
C LEU A 9 -10.15 -32.22 18.32
N GLN A 10 -11.29 -32.78 18.70
CA GLN A 10 -11.48 -33.63 19.88
C GLN A 10 -10.98 -32.98 21.19
N LEU A 11 -11.14 -31.67 21.31
CA LEU A 11 -10.66 -30.86 22.43
C LEU A 11 -11.75 -29.91 22.94
N TYR A 12 -11.64 -29.54 24.23
CA TYR A 12 -12.41 -28.43 24.77
C TYR A 12 -11.67 -27.12 24.48
N ILE A 13 -12.32 -26.18 23.81
CA ILE A 13 -11.77 -24.88 23.46
C ILE A 13 -12.45 -23.83 24.33
N GLY A 14 -11.64 -23.05 25.03
CA GLY A 14 -12.06 -21.86 25.76
C GLY A 14 -11.51 -20.61 25.09
N THR A 15 -12.33 -19.56 25.01
CA THR A 15 -11.89 -18.26 24.50
C THR A 15 -11.80 -17.26 25.66
N VAL A 16 -10.65 -16.61 25.77
CA VAL A 16 -10.43 -15.49 26.68
C VAL A 16 -10.32 -14.23 25.86
N ASP A 17 -11.17 -13.25 26.14
CA ASP A 17 -11.10 -11.93 25.53
C ASP A 17 -10.46 -10.97 26.53
N PHE A 18 -9.37 -10.35 26.12
CA PHE A 18 -8.66 -9.32 26.90
C PHE A 18 -8.42 -8.04 26.08
N SER A 19 -9.30 -7.79 25.10
CA SER A 19 -9.22 -6.60 24.21
C SER A 19 -9.27 -5.27 24.96
N GLU A 20 -9.85 -5.24 26.17
CA GLU A 20 -9.89 -4.05 27.02
C GLU A 20 -8.56 -3.80 27.77
N TYR A 21 -7.63 -4.78 27.74
CA TYR A 21 -6.36 -4.65 28.43
C TYR A 21 -5.34 -3.96 27.53
N THR A 22 -5.01 -2.71 27.85
CA THR A 22 -4.18 -1.82 27.02
C THR A 22 -2.80 -1.54 27.60
N SER A 23 -2.46 -2.11 28.77
CA SER A 23 -1.14 -1.91 29.35
C SER A 23 -0.05 -2.57 28.52
N GLU A 24 0.98 -1.80 28.17
CA GLU A 24 2.12 -2.34 27.43
C GLU A 24 2.99 -3.24 28.28
N GLY A 25 3.55 -4.27 27.69
CA GLY A 25 4.43 -5.20 28.37
C GLY A 25 4.49 -6.57 27.73
N SER A 26 5.20 -7.48 28.40
CA SER A 26 5.24 -8.90 28.04
C SER A 26 4.41 -9.71 29.04
N PHE A 27 3.50 -10.51 28.52
CA PHE A 27 2.49 -11.24 29.29
C PHE A 27 2.47 -12.70 28.89
N TYR A 28 1.86 -13.51 29.74
CA TYR A 28 1.46 -14.88 29.46
C TYR A 28 0.08 -15.13 30.07
N LEU A 29 -0.63 -16.10 29.55
CA LEU A 29 -1.87 -16.58 30.14
C LEU A 29 -1.56 -17.79 31.00
N GLU A 30 -2.11 -17.83 32.20
CA GLU A 30 -2.05 -18.97 33.08
C GLU A 30 -3.46 -19.54 33.29
N CYS A 31 -3.59 -20.82 33.05
CA CYS A 31 -4.85 -21.51 33.23
C CYS A 31 -4.66 -22.71 34.16
N ASP A 32 -5.50 -22.76 35.19
CA ASP A 32 -5.48 -23.87 36.14
C ASP A 32 -5.58 -25.22 35.41
N ARG A 33 -4.69 -26.13 35.77
CA ARG A 33 -4.57 -27.48 35.21
C ARG A 33 -4.08 -27.59 33.76
N VAL A 34 -3.90 -26.47 33.06
CA VAL A 34 -3.38 -26.46 31.68
C VAL A 34 -1.93 -25.95 31.67
N GLY A 35 -1.61 -24.97 32.53
CA GLY A 35 -0.29 -24.35 32.63
C GLY A 35 -0.24 -22.98 31.97
N GLN A 36 0.95 -22.57 31.62
CA GLN A 36 1.23 -21.25 31.04
C GLN A 36 1.29 -21.32 29.52
N SER A 37 0.78 -20.23 28.86
CA SER A 37 0.97 -20.01 27.44
C SER A 37 2.41 -19.61 27.12
N LEU A 38 2.75 -19.55 25.83
CA LEU A 38 3.90 -18.77 25.38
C LEU A 38 3.68 -17.30 25.76
N SER A 39 4.79 -16.59 26.04
CA SER A 39 4.74 -15.16 26.28
C SER A 39 4.38 -14.41 24.98
N PHE A 40 3.61 -13.35 25.12
CA PHE A 40 3.25 -12.42 24.05
C PHE A 40 3.42 -10.99 24.56
N SER A 41 3.59 -10.05 23.62
CA SER A 41 3.73 -8.63 23.95
C SER A 41 2.50 -7.86 23.57
N ILE A 42 2.12 -6.90 24.40
CA ILE A 42 1.15 -5.85 24.07
C ILE A 42 1.95 -4.56 23.89
N LYS A 43 1.88 -3.95 22.72
CA LYS A 43 2.54 -2.69 22.38
C LYS A 43 1.58 -1.87 21.50
N GLU A 44 1.63 -0.56 21.60
CA GLU A 44 0.79 0.35 20.80
C GLU A 44 1.04 0.17 19.29
N ARG A 45 2.30 -0.01 18.92
CA ARG A 45 2.73 -0.16 17.51
C ARG A 45 3.45 -1.49 17.28
N TYR A 46 2.78 -2.58 17.65
CA TYR A 46 3.40 -3.92 17.64
C TYR A 46 3.92 -4.35 16.25
N TYR A 47 3.23 -3.96 15.19
CA TYR A 47 3.55 -4.36 13.82
C TYR A 47 4.41 -3.35 13.04
N GLU A 48 4.74 -2.19 13.62
CA GLU A 48 5.49 -1.14 12.93
C GLU A 48 6.88 -1.61 12.50
N GLU A 49 7.64 -2.25 13.39
CA GLU A 49 8.96 -2.80 13.06
C GLU A 49 8.89 -3.88 11.98
N LEU A 50 7.85 -4.73 12.03
CA LEU A 50 7.63 -5.77 11.01
C LEU A 50 7.23 -5.14 9.67
N PHE A 51 6.35 -4.15 9.68
CA PHE A 51 5.92 -3.45 8.48
C PHE A 51 7.10 -2.73 7.81
N HIS A 52 7.92 -2.03 8.60
CA HIS A 52 9.14 -1.39 8.12
C HIS A 52 10.09 -2.40 7.46
N ALA A 53 10.39 -3.51 8.14
CA ALA A 53 11.24 -4.57 7.58
C ALA A 53 10.66 -5.19 6.30
N LEU A 54 9.33 -5.31 6.18
CA LEU A 54 8.67 -5.75 4.97
C LEU A 54 8.80 -4.74 3.83
N CYS A 55 8.63 -3.46 4.10
CA CYS A 55 8.80 -2.39 3.11
C CYS A 55 10.23 -2.33 2.58
N GLU A 56 11.23 -2.42 3.48
CA GLU A 56 12.65 -2.51 3.08
C GLU A 56 12.90 -3.73 2.20
N ARG A 57 12.35 -4.88 2.58
CA ARG A 57 12.52 -6.12 1.82
C ARG A 57 11.87 -6.06 0.45
N VAL A 58 10.70 -5.43 0.34
CA VAL A 58 10.04 -5.18 -0.95
C VAL A 58 10.90 -4.25 -1.79
N HIS A 59 11.40 -3.15 -1.23
CA HIS A 59 12.27 -2.21 -1.93
C HIS A 59 13.55 -2.87 -2.46
N GLU A 60 14.24 -3.67 -1.64
CA GLU A 60 15.41 -4.46 -2.09
C GLU A 60 15.03 -5.41 -3.24
N SER A 61 13.93 -6.15 -3.10
CA SER A 61 13.45 -7.07 -4.14
C SER A 61 13.12 -6.35 -5.45
N CYS A 62 12.57 -5.13 -5.38
CA CYS A 62 12.26 -4.32 -6.55
C CYS A 62 13.51 -3.83 -7.29
N ARG A 63 14.64 -3.67 -6.60
CA ARG A 63 15.93 -3.34 -7.23
C ARG A 63 16.55 -4.50 -8.00
N GLU A 64 16.25 -5.72 -7.59
CA GLU A 64 16.81 -6.95 -8.17
C GLU A 64 16.03 -7.49 -9.36
N ARG A 65 14.77 -7.09 -9.53
CA ARG A 65 13.87 -7.55 -10.60
C ARG A 65 13.01 -6.43 -11.15
N SER A 66 12.43 -6.66 -12.32
CA SER A 66 11.40 -5.76 -12.83
C SER A 66 10.17 -5.77 -11.92
N ILE A 67 9.75 -4.59 -11.49
CA ILE A 67 8.53 -4.39 -10.71
C ILE A 67 7.35 -4.16 -11.64
N THR A 68 6.18 -4.64 -11.25
CA THR A 68 4.94 -4.46 -12.00
C THR A 68 4.19 -3.20 -11.56
N GLU A 69 3.26 -2.73 -12.42
CA GLU A 69 2.38 -1.58 -12.11
C GLU A 69 1.52 -1.84 -10.85
N ASP A 70 1.02 -3.07 -10.67
CA ASP A 70 0.23 -3.44 -9.50
C ASP A 70 1.06 -3.39 -8.20
N GLU A 71 2.32 -3.79 -8.28
CA GLU A 71 3.25 -3.70 -7.14
C GLU A 71 3.57 -2.23 -6.80
N ILE A 72 3.80 -1.39 -7.81
CA ILE A 72 3.97 0.06 -7.60
C ILE A 72 2.71 0.68 -6.98
N LEU A 73 1.53 0.32 -7.45
CA LEU A 73 0.29 0.84 -6.89
C LEU A 73 0.14 0.44 -5.41
N THR A 74 0.49 -0.80 -5.07
CA THR A 74 0.49 -1.29 -3.68
C THR A 74 1.49 -0.52 -2.81
N LEU A 75 2.68 -0.21 -3.33
CA LEU A 75 3.66 0.61 -2.61
C LEU A 75 3.17 2.04 -2.39
N LEU A 76 2.51 2.63 -3.39
CA LEU A 76 1.89 3.96 -3.25
C LEU A 76 0.76 3.96 -2.21
N GLU A 77 -0.02 2.88 -2.11
CA GLU A 77 -1.01 2.72 -1.05
C GLU A 77 -0.36 2.66 0.33
N ALA A 78 0.73 1.91 0.46
CA ALA A 78 1.50 1.87 1.70
C ALA A 78 2.06 3.24 2.08
N CYS A 79 2.61 4.00 1.12
CA CYS A 79 3.07 5.38 1.35
C CYS A 79 1.95 6.33 1.79
N GLU A 80 0.73 6.14 1.27
CA GLU A 80 -0.41 6.95 1.64
C GLU A 80 -0.88 6.70 3.08
N TRP A 81 -0.98 5.42 3.47
CA TRP A 81 -1.55 5.02 4.76
C TRP A 81 -0.56 5.04 5.91
N TYR A 82 0.74 4.87 5.61
CA TYR A 82 1.78 4.64 6.61
C TYR A 82 3.06 5.42 6.26
N SER A 83 2.91 6.68 5.85
CA SER A 83 4.05 7.53 5.39
C SER A 83 5.16 7.67 6.44
N GLU A 84 4.80 7.60 7.72
CA GLU A 84 5.74 7.73 8.85
C GLU A 84 6.67 6.53 9.02
N VAL A 85 6.40 5.41 8.35
CA VAL A 85 7.22 4.19 8.46
C VAL A 85 8.34 4.16 7.42
N PHE A 86 8.23 4.96 6.36
CA PHE A 86 9.25 4.98 5.31
C PHE A 86 10.44 5.85 5.69
N THR A 87 11.65 5.33 5.39
CA THR A 87 12.91 6.03 5.64
C THR A 87 13.10 7.20 4.67
N ASP A 88 13.93 8.15 5.10
CA ASP A 88 14.50 9.24 4.32
C ASP A 88 15.99 9.28 4.67
N ASP A 89 16.76 8.37 4.06
CA ASP A 89 18.18 8.18 4.38
C ASP A 89 19.04 9.35 3.92
N ASN A 90 18.65 10.01 2.82
CA ASN A 90 19.35 11.16 2.26
C ASN A 90 18.94 12.50 2.90
N ARG A 91 17.89 12.51 3.74
CA ARG A 91 17.40 13.67 4.52
C ARG A 91 16.95 14.84 3.65
N ASN A 92 16.27 14.54 2.56
CA ASN A 92 15.69 15.54 1.67
C ASN A 92 14.20 15.78 1.90
N GLU A 93 13.63 15.19 2.95
CA GLU A 93 12.22 15.24 3.35
C GLU A 93 11.28 14.46 2.41
N ILE A 94 11.84 13.69 1.46
CA ILE A 94 11.08 12.80 0.57
C ILE A 94 11.34 11.36 1.02
N PRO A 95 10.31 10.56 1.32
CA PRO A 95 10.51 9.15 1.62
C PRO A 95 11.21 8.42 0.47
N ASP A 96 12.24 7.65 0.78
CA ASP A 96 13.05 6.91 -0.21
C ASP A 96 12.19 6.04 -1.15
N MET A 97 11.08 5.51 -0.64
CA MET A 97 10.13 4.75 -1.46
C MET A 97 9.46 5.61 -2.55
N LEU A 98 9.12 6.86 -2.23
CA LEU A 98 8.55 7.77 -3.24
C LEU A 98 9.58 8.22 -4.27
N GLU A 99 10.84 8.40 -3.87
CA GLU A 99 11.94 8.65 -4.80
C GLU A 99 12.17 7.45 -5.72
N TYR A 100 12.17 6.23 -5.16
CA TYR A 100 12.26 5.01 -5.96
C TYR A 100 11.15 4.91 -7.01
N ILE A 101 9.91 5.25 -6.64
CA ILE A 101 8.79 5.24 -7.56
C ILE A 101 8.92 6.36 -8.61
N ALA A 102 9.41 7.54 -8.24
CA ALA A 102 9.70 8.62 -9.18
C ALA A 102 10.72 8.18 -10.23
N ASP A 103 11.84 7.59 -9.81
CA ASP A 103 12.87 7.02 -10.69
C ASP A 103 12.31 5.92 -11.62
N TRP A 104 11.42 5.08 -11.10
CA TRP A 104 10.77 4.05 -11.90
C TRP A 104 9.87 4.67 -12.98
N LEU A 105 9.09 5.68 -12.64
CA LEU A 105 8.24 6.40 -13.60
C LEU A 105 9.07 7.09 -14.68
N GLU A 106 10.15 7.78 -14.31
CA GLU A 106 11.05 8.42 -15.27
C GLU A 106 11.68 7.42 -16.25
N LYS A 107 12.13 6.28 -15.75
CA LYS A 107 12.70 5.21 -16.59
C LYS A 107 11.63 4.62 -17.51
N THR A 108 10.44 4.36 -16.99
CA THR A 108 9.33 3.80 -17.76
C THR A 108 8.93 4.71 -18.92
N VAL A 109 8.92 6.03 -18.71
CA VAL A 109 8.65 7.02 -19.78
C VAL A 109 9.82 7.09 -20.78
N ASN A 110 11.07 7.08 -20.32
CA ASN A 110 12.24 7.28 -21.16
C ASN A 110 12.69 6.03 -21.94
N GLU A 111 12.51 4.84 -21.38
CA GLU A 111 12.93 3.58 -21.99
C GLU A 111 11.94 3.06 -23.05
N THR A 112 10.74 3.60 -23.07
CA THR A 112 9.64 3.14 -23.95
C THR A 112 9.25 4.17 -25.00
N GLU A 113 10.24 4.79 -25.69
CA GLU A 113 9.92 5.66 -26.84
C GLU A 113 8.92 5.03 -27.85
N ASP A 114 8.77 3.69 -27.84
CA ASP A 114 7.83 2.94 -28.68
C ASP A 114 6.72 2.18 -27.91
N LYS A 115 6.72 2.10 -26.56
CA LYS A 115 5.74 1.30 -25.78
C LYS A 115 5.56 1.81 -24.36
N GLU A 116 5.08 3.02 -24.24
CA GLU A 116 4.54 3.48 -22.96
C GLU A 116 3.43 2.53 -22.48
N PRO A 117 3.39 2.15 -21.18
CA PRO A 117 2.34 1.27 -20.69
C PRO A 117 0.96 1.90 -20.93
N ASP A 118 0.17 1.25 -21.75
CA ASP A 118 -1.18 1.69 -22.13
C ASP A 118 -2.18 0.84 -21.32
N THR A 119 -2.12 0.96 -19.98
CA THR A 119 -2.95 0.20 -19.05
C THR A 119 -3.71 1.12 -18.09
N MET A 120 -4.87 0.67 -17.61
CA MET A 120 -5.63 1.39 -16.59
C MET A 120 -4.90 1.38 -15.24
N THR A 121 -4.15 0.33 -14.92
CA THR A 121 -3.32 0.27 -13.73
C THR A 121 -2.24 1.36 -13.75
N TYR A 122 -1.59 1.58 -14.88
CA TYR A 122 -0.60 2.65 -15.02
C TYR A 122 -1.22 4.05 -14.86
N VAL A 123 -2.44 4.25 -15.37
CA VAL A 123 -3.21 5.49 -15.12
C VAL A 123 -3.43 5.69 -13.62
N ALA A 124 -3.83 4.63 -12.89
CA ALA A 124 -4.01 4.70 -11.45
C ALA A 124 -2.69 5.02 -10.71
N VAL A 125 -1.58 4.40 -11.11
CA VAL A 125 -0.24 4.68 -10.57
C VAL A 125 0.13 6.14 -10.74
N LEU A 126 0.06 6.67 -11.95
CA LEU A 126 0.39 8.08 -12.25
C LEU A 126 -0.49 9.05 -11.46
N ALA A 127 -1.80 8.81 -11.42
CA ALA A 127 -2.74 9.64 -10.70
C ALA A 127 -2.48 9.61 -9.19
N LYS A 128 -2.28 8.42 -8.61
CA LYS A 128 -1.97 8.25 -7.18
C LYS A 128 -0.64 8.89 -6.82
N PHE A 129 0.39 8.65 -7.59
CA PHE A 129 1.69 9.28 -7.39
C PHE A 129 1.59 10.81 -7.42
N SER A 130 0.81 11.38 -8.35
CA SER A 130 0.70 12.81 -8.50
C SER A 130 0.26 13.53 -7.22
N TYR A 131 -0.78 13.06 -6.53
CA TYR A 131 -1.21 13.75 -5.31
C TYR A 131 -0.35 13.44 -4.08
N LEU A 132 0.29 12.28 -4.02
CA LEU A 132 1.24 11.97 -2.95
C LEU A 132 2.54 12.76 -3.07
N TYR A 133 3.01 12.97 -4.31
CA TYR A 133 4.27 13.66 -4.59
C TYR A 133 4.13 15.19 -4.69
N GLN A 134 2.90 15.71 -4.80
CA GLN A 134 2.61 17.13 -5.01
C GLN A 134 3.26 18.07 -3.98
N LYS A 135 3.39 17.62 -2.72
CA LYS A 135 4.01 18.42 -1.66
C LYS A 135 5.52 18.57 -1.81
N TYR A 136 6.17 17.72 -2.61
CA TYR A 136 7.61 17.72 -2.84
C TYR A 136 7.97 18.39 -4.19
N ASP A 137 7.29 18.03 -5.27
CA ASP A 137 7.46 18.64 -6.60
C ASP A 137 6.12 18.80 -7.31
N VAL A 138 5.58 20.01 -7.24
CA VAL A 138 4.29 20.39 -7.87
C VAL A 138 4.34 20.23 -9.39
N GLN A 139 5.50 20.55 -10.01
CA GLN A 139 5.62 20.53 -11.46
C GLN A 139 5.59 19.09 -11.97
N TYR A 140 6.40 18.21 -11.40
CA TYR A 140 6.45 16.80 -11.76
C TYR A 140 5.14 16.09 -11.47
N ALA A 141 4.54 16.33 -10.29
CA ALA A 141 3.22 15.81 -9.94
C ALA A 141 2.13 16.21 -10.95
N THR A 142 2.15 17.47 -11.40
CA THR A 142 1.19 17.97 -12.40
C THR A 142 1.41 17.27 -13.76
N GLN A 143 2.65 17.05 -14.16
CA GLN A 143 2.95 16.30 -15.39
C GLN A 143 2.44 14.86 -15.31
N CYS A 144 2.65 14.17 -14.21
CA CYS A 144 2.11 12.82 -13.98
C CYS A 144 0.58 12.78 -14.10
N LEU A 145 -0.13 13.75 -13.50
CA LEU A 145 -1.59 13.83 -13.59
C LEU A 145 -2.08 14.10 -15.02
N GLN A 146 -1.43 15.00 -15.73
CA GLN A 146 -1.76 15.30 -17.14
C GLN A 146 -1.56 14.06 -18.02
N HIS A 147 -0.48 13.34 -17.77
CA HIS A 147 -0.16 12.10 -18.45
C HIS A 147 -1.21 11.02 -18.18
N ALA A 148 -1.55 10.78 -16.90
CA ALA A 148 -2.62 9.88 -16.52
C ALA A 148 -3.94 10.17 -17.25
N SER A 149 -4.33 11.45 -17.29
CA SER A 149 -5.56 11.90 -17.95
C SER A 149 -5.52 11.66 -19.47
N ALA A 150 -4.37 11.85 -20.10
CA ALA A 150 -4.18 11.62 -21.53
C ALA A 150 -4.30 10.13 -21.89
N ILE A 151 -3.63 9.24 -21.13
CA ILE A 151 -3.74 7.79 -21.31
C ILE A 151 -5.17 7.32 -21.06
N TYR A 152 -5.78 7.76 -19.95
CA TYR A 152 -7.17 7.43 -19.66
C TYR A 152 -8.10 7.79 -20.82
N THR A 153 -7.96 8.96 -21.43
CA THR A 153 -8.80 9.40 -22.54
C THR A 153 -8.66 8.48 -23.76
N LYS A 154 -7.46 7.98 -24.03
CA LYS A 154 -7.23 7.00 -25.12
C LYS A 154 -7.89 5.64 -24.83
N LEU A 155 -7.82 5.19 -23.56
CA LEU A 155 -8.27 3.85 -23.17
C LEU A 155 -9.75 3.77 -22.79
N ALA A 156 -10.39 4.89 -22.45
CA ALA A 156 -11.75 4.93 -21.91
C ALA A 156 -12.81 4.30 -22.81
N ALA A 157 -12.59 4.30 -24.14
CA ALA A 157 -13.49 3.71 -25.13
C ALA A 157 -13.35 2.17 -25.25
N ALA A 158 -12.31 1.56 -24.69
CA ALA A 158 -12.11 0.12 -24.74
C ALA A 158 -13.05 -0.58 -23.71
N SER A 159 -13.87 -1.51 -24.18
CA SER A 159 -14.75 -2.30 -23.32
C SER A 159 -14.00 -3.46 -22.66
N GLY A 160 -14.38 -3.82 -21.42
CA GLY A 160 -13.99 -5.10 -20.81
C GLY A 160 -12.94 -5.05 -19.69
N ARG A 161 -12.70 -3.88 -19.08
CA ARG A 161 -11.78 -3.72 -17.93
C ARG A 161 -12.40 -2.91 -16.79
N ASP A 162 -13.60 -3.27 -16.40
CA ASP A 162 -14.40 -2.45 -15.47
C ASP A 162 -13.75 -2.23 -14.10
N ALA A 163 -13.07 -3.23 -13.54
CA ALA A 163 -12.39 -3.10 -12.23
C ALA A 163 -11.16 -2.17 -12.31
N GLU A 164 -10.29 -2.37 -13.32
CA GLU A 164 -9.11 -1.52 -13.52
C GLU A 164 -9.52 -0.09 -13.88
N LYS A 165 -10.55 0.07 -14.71
CA LYS A 165 -11.13 1.36 -15.06
C LYS A 165 -11.68 2.08 -13.83
N PHE A 166 -12.39 1.37 -12.95
CA PHE A 166 -12.91 1.93 -11.71
C PHE A 166 -11.78 2.43 -10.81
N MET A 167 -10.71 1.66 -10.69
CA MET A 167 -9.53 2.03 -9.91
C MET A 167 -8.87 3.29 -10.48
N ALA A 168 -8.62 3.32 -11.80
CA ALA A 168 -8.06 4.49 -12.48
C ALA A 168 -8.91 5.75 -12.27
N LEU A 169 -10.23 5.65 -12.42
CA LEU A 169 -11.16 6.74 -12.20
C LEU A 169 -11.16 7.23 -10.74
N THR A 170 -11.06 6.31 -9.80
CA THR A 170 -10.98 6.65 -8.38
C THR A 170 -9.75 7.50 -8.09
N GLU A 171 -8.59 7.07 -8.55
CA GLU A 171 -7.33 7.79 -8.32
C GLU A 171 -7.29 9.12 -9.11
N LEU A 172 -7.79 9.16 -10.34
CA LEU A 172 -7.94 10.42 -11.09
C LEU A 172 -8.88 11.42 -10.39
N TYR A 173 -10.00 10.93 -9.83
CA TYR A 173 -10.91 11.77 -9.07
C TYR A 173 -10.23 12.34 -7.82
N ARG A 174 -9.49 11.51 -7.10
CA ARG A 174 -8.74 11.94 -5.89
C ARG A 174 -7.67 12.97 -6.22
N ALA A 175 -6.95 12.76 -7.32
CA ALA A 175 -5.87 13.65 -7.75
C ALA A 175 -6.37 14.99 -8.32
N ALA A 176 -7.40 14.95 -9.16
CA ALA A 176 -7.87 16.13 -9.90
C ALA A 176 -9.05 16.85 -9.23
N GLY A 177 -9.83 16.18 -8.37
CA GLY A 177 -11.06 16.72 -7.78
C GLY A 177 -12.20 16.95 -8.78
N LEU A 178 -12.10 16.44 -10.02
CA LEU A 178 -13.06 16.71 -11.09
C LEU A 178 -14.25 15.74 -11.03
N PRO A 179 -15.50 16.26 -10.85
CA PRO A 179 -16.70 15.42 -10.78
C PRO A 179 -16.93 14.52 -12.00
N SER A 180 -16.37 14.87 -13.16
CA SER A 180 -16.46 14.07 -14.39
C SER A 180 -15.90 12.66 -14.23
N TYR A 181 -14.88 12.46 -13.39
CA TYR A 181 -14.33 11.13 -13.12
C TYR A 181 -15.22 10.28 -12.20
N ARG A 182 -16.06 10.92 -11.39
CA ARG A 182 -17.01 10.22 -10.49
C ARG A 182 -18.25 9.69 -11.23
N SER A 183 -18.60 10.29 -12.35
CA SER A 183 -19.86 10.01 -13.06
C SER A 183 -19.70 9.04 -14.23
N GLN A 184 -18.53 8.51 -14.49
CA GLN A 184 -18.20 7.51 -15.51
C GLN A 184 -18.08 6.12 -14.91
#